data_a42b0c7cafb320717623b6cbde554e16
#
_entry.id   a42b0c7cafb320717623b6cbde554e16
#
_cell.length_a   1.000
_cell.length_b   1.000
_cell.length_c   1.000
_cell.angle_alpha   90.00
_cell.angle_beta   90.00
_cell.angle_gamma   90.00
#
_symmetry.space_group_name_H-M   'P 1'
#
loop_
_entity.id
_entity.type
_entity.pdbx_description
1 polymer ?
#
loop_
_entity_poly.entity_id
_entity_poly.type
_entity_poly.pdbx_seq_one_letter_code
_entity_poly.pdbx_strand_id
1 'polypeptide(L)' 'MDPLIKKLSRKAIDLSGKSKKELERTCWMIVHEYKHGAMPTEYDIREIDEELYLEVLKTAKEMI' A
#
# COMPACT_ATOMS: atom_id res chain seq x y z
N MET A 1 11.43 -1.28 13.05
CA MET A 1 10.51 -1.05 11.92
C MET A 1 9.63 0.16 12.19
N ASP A 2 9.45 0.98 11.19
CA ASP A 2 8.59 2.17 11.32
C ASP A 2 7.14 1.74 11.55
N PRO A 3 6.50 2.22 12.63
CA PRO A 3 5.11 1.86 12.91
C PRO A 3 4.13 2.17 11.78
N LEU A 4 4.36 3.26 11.06
CA LEU A 4 3.52 3.63 9.92
C LEU A 4 3.62 2.60 8.79
N ILE A 5 4.84 2.22 8.45
CA ILE A 5 5.08 1.24 7.39
C ILE A 5 4.45 -0.11 7.77
N LYS A 6 4.60 -0.51 9.02
CA LYS A 6 4.01 -1.75 9.52
C LYS A 6 2.48 -1.72 9.43
N LYS A 7 1.87 -0.60 9.84
CA LYS A 7 0.42 -0.42 9.79
C LYS A 7 -0.10 -0.49 8.36
N LEU A 8 0.53 0.25 7.45
CA LEU A 8 0.12 0.28 6.05
C LEU A 8 0.31 -1.08 5.39
N SER A 9 1.39 -1.76 5.72
CA SER A 9 1.68 -3.10 5.18
C SER A 9 0.63 -4.11 5.61
N ARG A 10 0.23 -4.11 6.89
CA ARG A 10 -0.82 -4.99 7.38
C ARG A 10 -2.16 -4.71 6.70
N LYS A 11 -2.48 -3.43 6.54
CA LYS A 11 -3.73 -3.04 5.87
C LYS A 11 -3.74 -3.51 4.43
N ALA A 12 -2.62 -3.40 3.73
CA ALA A 12 -2.49 -3.87 2.35
C ALA A 12 -2.65 -5.38 2.25
N ILE A 13 -2.05 -6.13 3.18
CA ILE A 13 -2.17 -7.59 3.22
C ILE A 13 -3.62 -8.00 3.41
N ASP A 14 -4.31 -7.36 4.35
CA ASP A 14 -5.71 -7.67 4.62
C ASP A 14 -6.61 -7.39 3.41
N LEU A 15 -6.40 -6.23 2.77
CA LEU A 15 -7.20 -5.85 1.61
C LEU A 15 -6.90 -6.69 0.37
N SER A 16 -5.68 -7.19 0.23
CA SER A 16 -5.30 -8.05 -0.89
C SER A 16 -5.75 -9.50 -0.71
N GLY A 17 -6.31 -9.84 0.46
CA GLY A 17 -6.66 -11.22 0.78
C GLY A 17 -5.45 -12.12 0.88
N LYS A 18 -4.30 -11.56 1.25
CA LYS A 18 -3.01 -12.27 1.33
C LYS A 18 -2.50 -12.76 -0.02
N SER A 19 -3.04 -12.21 -1.11
CA SER A 19 -2.61 -12.54 -2.45
C SER A 19 -1.39 -11.72 -2.86
N LYS A 20 -0.26 -12.39 -3.12
CA LYS A 20 0.95 -11.72 -3.59
C LYS A 20 0.72 -11.03 -4.93
N LYS A 21 -0.14 -11.60 -5.75
CA LYS A 21 -0.48 -11.07 -7.07
C LYS A 21 -1.17 -9.70 -6.99
N GLU A 22 -2.01 -9.52 -5.97
CA GLU A 22 -2.75 -8.27 -5.78
C GLU A 22 -2.01 -7.27 -4.90
N LEU A 23 -0.90 -7.68 -4.31
CA LEU A 23 -0.23 -6.88 -3.28
C LEU A 23 0.29 -5.55 -3.79
N GLU A 24 0.89 -5.52 -4.98
CA GLU A 24 1.42 -4.28 -5.54
C GLU A 24 0.34 -3.23 -5.72
N ARG A 25 -0.79 -3.64 -6.32
CA ARG A 25 -1.92 -2.75 -6.53
C ARG A 25 -2.49 -2.26 -5.22
N THR A 26 -2.64 -3.17 -4.26
CA THR A 26 -3.21 -2.83 -2.96
C THR A 26 -2.30 -1.88 -2.18
N CYS A 27 -1.00 -2.10 -2.21
CA CYS A 27 -0.04 -1.19 -1.56
C CYS A 27 -0.11 0.20 -2.17
N TRP A 28 -0.21 0.28 -3.50
CA TRP A 28 -0.36 1.57 -4.18
C TRP A 28 -1.62 2.30 -3.71
N MET A 29 -2.73 1.59 -3.61
CA MET A 29 -4.01 2.16 -3.15
C MET A 29 -3.92 2.66 -1.71
N ILE A 30 -3.29 1.90 -0.84
CA ILE A 30 -3.14 2.27 0.58
C ILE A 30 -2.25 3.50 0.73
N VAL A 31 -1.17 3.56 -0.01
CA VAL A 31 -0.27 4.72 0.03
C VAL A 31 -0.96 5.95 -0.55
N HIS A 32 -1.75 5.78 -1.60
CA HIS A 32 -2.55 6.86 -2.15
C HIS A 32 -3.53 7.41 -1.10
N GLU A 33 -4.24 6.52 -0.42
CA GLU A 33 -5.17 6.93 0.64
C GLU A 33 -4.45 7.70 1.75
N TYR A 34 -3.27 7.23 2.15
CA TYR A 34 -2.48 7.89 3.17
C TYR A 34 -2.09 9.32 2.75
N LYS A 35 -1.63 9.48 1.51
CA LYS A 35 -1.17 10.77 1.01
C LYS A 35 -2.31 11.76 0.74
N HIS A 36 -3.40 11.29 0.17
CA HIS A 36 -4.48 12.14 -0.34
C HIS A 36 -5.77 12.08 0.48
N GLY A 37 -5.83 11.23 1.48
CA GLY A 37 -7.01 11.10 2.34
C GLY A 37 -8.17 10.33 1.73
N ALA A 38 -7.98 9.76 0.55
CA ALA A 38 -9.02 8.99 -0.14
C ALA A 38 -8.42 7.91 -1.02
N MET A 39 -9.16 6.81 -1.17
CA MET A 39 -8.78 5.75 -2.10
C MET A 39 -8.82 6.26 -3.54
N PRO A 40 -7.92 5.76 -4.42
CA PRO A 40 -7.93 6.17 -5.81
C PRO A 40 -9.14 5.60 -6.53
N THR A 41 -9.61 6.35 -7.53
CA THR A 41 -10.62 5.86 -8.47
C THR A 41 -9.91 5.51 -9.78
N GLU A 42 -10.61 4.92 -10.71
CA GLU A 42 -10.02 4.60 -12.02
C GLU A 42 -9.57 5.82 -12.81
N TYR A 43 -10.08 7.00 -12.45
CA TYR A 43 -9.71 8.26 -13.09
C TYR A 43 -8.67 9.05 -12.31
N ASP A 44 -8.26 8.54 -11.17
CA ASP A 44 -7.33 9.25 -10.29
C ASP A 44 -5.90 8.91 -10.70
N ILE A 45 -5.18 9.92 -11.21
CA ILE A 45 -3.80 9.77 -11.67
C ILE A 45 -2.83 10.57 -10.80
N ARG A 46 -3.26 11.00 -9.61
CA ARG A 46 -2.40 11.77 -8.72
C ARG A 46 -1.19 10.95 -8.28
N GLU A 47 -0.09 11.65 -8.08
CA GLU A 47 1.14 11.02 -7.62
C GLU A 47 1.02 10.48 -6.21
N ILE A 48 1.71 9.37 -5.96
CA ILE A 48 1.85 8.82 -4.62
C ILE A 48 3.29 9.03 -4.16
N ASP A 49 3.53 8.80 -2.88
CA ASP A 49 4.87 8.78 -2.32
C ASP A 49 5.53 7.44 -2.70
N GLU A 50 6.37 7.47 -3.73
CA GLU A 50 7.01 6.26 -4.23
C GLU A 50 7.92 5.59 -3.21
N GLU A 51 8.65 6.36 -2.41
CA GLU A 51 9.52 5.80 -1.37
C GLU A 51 8.69 5.03 -0.35
N LEU A 52 7.60 5.64 0.10
CA LEU A 52 6.70 4.99 1.04
C LEU A 52 6.07 3.74 0.43
N TYR A 53 5.66 3.83 -0.84
CA TYR A 53 5.09 2.69 -1.57
C TYR A 53 6.07 1.52 -1.60
N LEU A 54 7.33 1.77 -1.96
CA LEU A 54 8.33 0.72 -2.05
C LEU A 54 8.62 0.08 -0.70
N GLU A 55 8.68 0.89 0.36
CA GLU A 55 8.88 0.39 1.72
C GLU A 55 7.69 -0.47 2.18
N VAL A 56 6.48 -0.01 1.92
CA VAL A 56 5.26 -0.75 2.28
C VAL A 56 5.19 -2.06 1.49
N LEU A 57 5.47 -2.02 0.21
CA LEU A 57 5.44 -3.22 -0.64
C LEU A 57 6.48 -4.24 -0.19
N LYS A 58 7.70 -3.80 0.05
CA LYS A 58 8.77 -4.67 0.53
C LYS A 58 8.38 -5.33 1.84
N THR A 59 7.91 -4.54 2.79
CA THR A 59 7.53 -5.03 4.11
C THR A 59 6.36 -6.01 4.01
N ALA A 60 5.35 -5.70 3.22
CA ALA A 60 4.20 -6.58 3.03
C ALA A 60 4.61 -7.93 2.43
N LYS A 61 5.52 -7.91 1.45
CA LYS A 61 6.04 -9.15 0.87
C LYS A 61 6.77 -10.02 1.88
N GLU A 62 7.49 -9.40 2.80
CA GLU A 62 8.19 -10.12 3.86
C GLU A 62 7.24 -10.71 4.90
N MET A 63 6.06 -10.12 5.06
CA MET A 63 5.07 -10.53 6.07
C MET A 63 4.14 -11.66 5.61
N ILE A 64 4.10 -11.94 4.34
CA ILE A 64 3.25 -13.01 3.79
C ILE A 64 3.96 -14.36 3.77
#